data_b26b31cc14c4cd973793e921b911e290
#
_entry.id   b26b31cc14c4cd973793e921b911e290
#
_cell.length_a   1.000
_cell.length_b   1.000
_cell.length_c   1.000
_cell.angle_alpha   90.00
_cell.angle_beta   90.00
_cell.angle_gamma   90.00
#
_symmetry.space_group_name_H-M   'P 1'
#
loop_
_entity.id
_entity.type
_entity.pdbx_description
1 polymer ?
#
loop_
_entity_poly.entity_id
_entity_poly.type
_entity_poly.pdbx_seq_one_letter_code
_entity_poly.pdbx_strand_id
1 'polypeptide(L)'
;PTANAEQQERAHDKALRAPVLMLVVVDAQCGDPGIDVQQRIFSAGCAVQNLLLMATAMGYGSSLTSGKAMHSAPLRGLFHLGEHEHALCFVNLGTITSAKPPPARPTLDDYVRTLTADGQVVGIHPDIQTAP
;
A
#
# COMPACT_ATOMS: atom_id res chain seq x y z
N PRO A 1 16.39 12.51 13.67
CA PRO A 1 17.27 13.11 12.65
C PRO A 1 16.41 13.91 11.67
N THR A 2 16.65 15.20 11.59
CA THR A 2 16.00 16.09 10.62
C THR A 2 16.44 15.69 9.20
N ALA A 3 15.50 15.68 8.24
CA ALA A 3 15.81 15.44 6.84
C ALA A 3 16.77 16.53 6.31
N ASN A 4 17.78 16.13 5.53
CA ASN A 4 18.65 17.10 4.86
C ASN A 4 17.91 17.79 3.69
N ALA A 5 18.52 18.86 3.12
CA ALA A 5 17.90 19.65 2.05
C ALA A 5 17.52 18.79 0.83
N GLU A 6 18.40 17.88 0.40
CA GLU A 6 18.14 16.98 -0.71
C GLU A 6 16.95 16.03 -0.46
N GLN A 7 16.82 15.53 0.77
CA GLN A 7 15.68 14.69 1.17
C GLN A 7 14.38 15.47 1.18
N GLN A 8 14.41 16.74 1.60
CA GLN A 8 13.25 17.62 1.59
C GLN A 8 12.81 17.94 0.16
N GLU A 9 13.75 18.27 -0.72
CA GLU A 9 13.47 18.52 -2.13
C GLU A 9 12.86 17.29 -2.82
N ARG A 10 13.45 16.11 -2.63
CA ARG A 10 12.88 14.85 -3.15
C ARG A 10 11.49 14.55 -2.60
N ALA A 11 11.20 14.91 -1.36
CA ALA A 11 9.87 14.72 -0.77
C ALA A 11 8.85 15.69 -1.40
N HIS A 12 9.25 16.95 -1.61
CA HIS A 12 8.45 17.95 -2.30
C HIS A 12 8.12 17.51 -3.74
N ASP A 13 9.12 17.11 -4.52
CA ASP A 13 8.92 16.63 -5.89
C ASP A 13 7.98 15.41 -5.94
N LYS A 14 8.09 14.51 -4.97
CA LYS A 14 7.18 13.36 -4.87
C LYS A 14 5.74 13.78 -4.58
N ALA A 15 5.53 14.81 -3.78
CA ALA A 15 4.20 15.30 -3.46
C ALA A 15 3.53 16.00 -4.65
N LEU A 16 4.32 16.65 -5.51
CA LEU A 16 3.82 17.41 -6.66
C LEU A 16 3.77 16.62 -7.98
N ARG A 17 4.18 15.35 -7.99
CA ARG A 17 4.25 14.56 -9.24
C ARG A 17 2.89 14.20 -9.85
N ALA A 18 1.83 14.31 -9.09
CA ALA A 18 0.48 13.97 -9.53
C ALA A 18 -0.52 15.02 -9.01
N PRO A 19 -1.60 15.31 -9.77
CA PRO A 19 -2.59 16.32 -9.38
C PRO A 19 -3.41 15.91 -8.14
N VAL A 20 -3.48 14.62 -7.83
CA VAL A 20 -4.18 14.12 -6.64
C VAL A 20 -3.23 13.31 -5.77
N LEU A 21 -3.16 13.70 -4.51
CA LEU A 21 -2.41 13.02 -3.46
C LEU A 21 -3.36 12.72 -2.31
N MET A 22 -3.56 11.45 -2.01
CA MET A 22 -4.41 10.99 -0.90
C MET A 22 -3.57 10.32 0.16
N LEU A 23 -3.85 10.62 1.43
CA LEU A 23 -3.28 9.89 2.56
C LEU A 23 -4.23 8.76 2.97
N VAL A 24 -3.71 7.54 3.03
CA VAL A 24 -4.44 6.38 3.57
C VAL A 24 -4.20 6.32 5.07
N VAL A 25 -5.29 6.37 5.83
CA VAL A 25 -5.26 6.35 7.29
C VAL A 25 -6.12 5.19 7.79
N VAL A 26 -5.64 4.52 8.83
CA VAL A 26 -6.38 3.50 9.57
C VAL A 26 -6.54 3.96 11.01
N ASP A 27 -7.77 3.99 11.48
CA ASP A 27 -8.08 4.18 12.89
C ASP A 27 -8.05 2.82 13.60
N ALA A 28 -7.17 2.69 14.59
CA ALA A 28 -6.99 1.44 15.35
C ALA A 28 -8.16 1.13 16.30
N GLN A 29 -9.04 2.09 16.57
CA GLN A 29 -10.12 1.96 17.58
C GLN A 29 -11.53 2.17 17.02
N CYS A 30 -11.68 2.60 15.76
CA CYS A 30 -12.99 2.84 15.16
C CYS A 30 -13.81 1.53 15.04
N GLY A 31 -15.07 1.55 15.47
CA GLY A 31 -16.00 0.43 15.32
C GLY A 31 -15.79 -0.69 16.35
N ASP A 32 -15.78 -1.96 15.91
CA ASP A 32 -15.70 -3.13 16.79
C ASP A 32 -14.34 -3.23 17.50
N PRO A 33 -14.30 -3.21 18.85
CA PRO A 33 -13.06 -3.35 19.61
C PRO A 33 -12.42 -4.73 19.52
N GLY A 34 -13.14 -5.75 19.06
CA GLY A 34 -12.61 -7.10 18.82
C GLY A 34 -11.74 -7.20 17.56
N ILE A 35 -11.73 -6.18 16.69
CA ILE A 35 -10.93 -6.14 15.48
C ILE A 35 -9.60 -5.45 15.78
N ASP A 36 -8.50 -6.20 15.68
CA ASP A 36 -7.16 -5.66 15.92
C ASP A 36 -6.67 -4.75 14.77
N VAL A 37 -5.60 -3.99 15.02
CA VAL A 37 -5.04 -3.06 14.04
C VAL A 37 -4.51 -3.76 12.79
N GLN A 38 -4.05 -5.00 12.89
CA GLN A 38 -3.50 -5.74 11.74
C GLN A 38 -4.62 -6.11 10.76
N GLN A 39 -5.79 -6.54 11.28
CA GLN A 39 -6.98 -6.81 10.46
C GLN A 39 -7.47 -5.54 9.76
N ARG A 40 -7.43 -4.40 10.46
CA ARG A 40 -7.79 -3.09 9.88
C ARG A 40 -6.82 -2.66 8.78
N ILE A 41 -5.52 -2.85 8.98
CA ILE A 41 -4.49 -2.58 7.96
C ILE A 41 -4.69 -3.49 6.74
N PHE A 42 -4.99 -4.78 6.96
CA PHE A 42 -5.29 -5.71 5.86
C PHE A 42 -6.51 -5.25 5.05
N SER A 43 -7.59 -4.87 5.73
CA SER A 43 -8.80 -4.33 5.09
C SER A 43 -8.51 -3.06 4.28
N ALA A 44 -7.72 -2.14 4.86
CA ALA A 44 -7.28 -0.93 4.16
C ALA A 44 -6.45 -1.26 2.91
N GLY A 45 -5.58 -2.27 2.99
CA GLY A 45 -4.81 -2.76 1.83
C GLY A 45 -5.71 -3.24 0.69
N CYS A 46 -6.77 -3.99 1.01
CA CYS A 46 -7.78 -4.43 0.04
C CYS A 46 -8.51 -3.23 -0.60
N ALA A 47 -8.89 -2.23 0.20
CA ALA A 47 -9.52 -1.02 -0.31
C ALA A 47 -8.60 -0.23 -1.24
N VAL A 48 -7.32 -0.08 -0.86
CA VAL A 48 -6.31 0.58 -1.69
C VAL A 48 -6.12 -0.16 -3.01
N GLN A 49 -6.03 -1.50 -2.99
CA GLN A 49 -5.90 -2.29 -4.22
C GLN A 49 -7.09 -2.07 -5.16
N ASN A 50 -8.32 -2.05 -4.65
CA ASN A 50 -9.51 -1.78 -5.45
C ASN A 50 -9.47 -0.37 -6.06
N LEU A 51 -8.99 0.63 -5.31
CA LEU A 51 -8.79 1.99 -5.80
C LEU A 51 -7.79 2.03 -6.96
N LEU A 52 -6.64 1.34 -6.84
CA LEU A 52 -5.63 1.28 -7.89
C LEU A 52 -6.16 0.59 -9.16
N LEU A 53 -6.92 -0.50 -9.01
CA LEU A 53 -7.57 -1.19 -10.11
C LEU A 53 -8.59 -0.31 -10.82
N MET A 54 -9.44 0.40 -10.05
CA MET A 54 -10.42 1.30 -10.61
C MET A 54 -9.74 2.48 -11.33
N ALA A 55 -8.69 3.07 -10.77
CA ALA A 55 -7.92 4.13 -11.43
C ALA A 55 -7.39 3.65 -12.80
N THR A 56 -6.84 2.43 -12.84
CA THR A 56 -6.35 1.82 -14.08
C THR A 56 -7.49 1.58 -15.08
N ALA A 57 -8.64 1.07 -14.63
CA ALA A 57 -9.81 0.86 -15.49
C ALA A 57 -10.36 2.16 -16.09
N MET A 58 -10.21 3.27 -15.35
CA MET A 58 -10.60 4.62 -15.81
C MET A 58 -9.52 5.31 -16.68
N GLY A 59 -8.39 4.66 -16.95
CA GLY A 59 -7.28 5.20 -17.76
C GLY A 59 -6.32 6.13 -17.00
N TYR A 60 -6.39 6.17 -15.67
CA TYR A 60 -5.48 6.96 -14.85
C TYR A 60 -4.28 6.13 -14.39
N GLY A 61 -3.15 6.82 -14.22
CA GLY A 61 -2.00 6.29 -13.51
C GLY A 61 -2.15 6.43 -12.01
N SER A 62 -1.65 5.44 -11.28
CA SER A 62 -1.61 5.47 -9.83
C SER A 62 -0.29 4.94 -9.29
N SER A 63 0.13 5.43 -8.13
CA SER A 63 1.30 4.89 -7.44
C SER A 63 1.20 5.07 -5.93
N LEU A 64 1.76 4.12 -5.19
CA LEU A 64 1.89 4.21 -3.74
C LEU A 64 3.25 4.78 -3.38
N THR A 65 3.27 5.64 -2.36
CA THR A 65 4.49 6.09 -1.70
C THR A 65 4.33 6.01 -0.20
N SER A 66 5.31 5.44 0.46
CA SER A 66 5.37 5.33 1.93
C SER A 66 6.80 5.59 2.40
N GLY A 67 7.04 5.47 3.68
CA GLY A 67 8.36 5.60 4.26
C GLY A 67 8.34 6.27 5.63
N LYS A 68 9.51 6.68 6.09
CA LYS A 68 9.70 7.24 7.45
C LYS A 68 8.80 8.45 7.76
N ALA A 69 8.40 9.21 6.74
CA ALA A 69 7.53 10.37 6.90
C ALA A 69 6.15 10.01 7.46
N MET A 70 5.64 8.78 7.22
CA MET A 70 4.33 8.33 7.71
C MET A 70 4.21 8.41 9.25
N HIS A 71 5.32 8.28 9.97
CA HIS A 71 5.37 8.31 11.42
C HIS A 71 5.83 9.66 11.99
N SER A 72 5.97 10.69 11.15
CA SER A 72 6.51 11.98 11.58
C SER A 72 5.46 12.86 12.25
N ALA A 73 5.85 13.59 13.29
CA ALA A 73 4.99 14.56 13.94
C ALA A 73 4.49 15.68 12.99
N PRO A 74 5.31 16.21 12.07
CA PRO A 74 4.82 17.18 11.08
C PRO A 74 3.70 16.65 10.19
N LEU A 75 3.77 15.38 9.72
CA LEU A 75 2.71 14.79 8.92
C LEU A 75 1.43 14.61 9.74
N ARG A 76 1.55 14.10 10.96
CA ARG A 76 0.40 13.96 11.87
C ARG A 76 -0.30 15.28 12.12
N GLY A 77 0.50 16.35 12.37
CA GLY A 77 -0.04 17.70 12.56
C GLY A 77 -0.71 18.26 11.32
N LEU A 78 -0.11 18.08 10.14
CA LEU A 78 -0.66 18.57 8.87
C LEU A 78 -2.03 17.96 8.55
N PHE A 79 -2.20 16.67 8.81
CA PHE A 79 -3.44 15.93 8.53
C PHE A 79 -4.35 15.81 9.76
N HIS A 80 -4.02 16.47 10.87
CA HIS A 80 -4.79 16.44 12.13
C HIS A 80 -5.08 15.01 12.62
N LEU A 81 -4.10 14.11 12.49
CA LEU A 81 -4.28 12.70 12.86
C LEU A 81 -4.41 12.54 14.38
N GLY A 82 -5.47 11.86 14.80
CA GLY A 82 -5.70 11.46 16.18
C GLY A 82 -4.69 10.42 16.69
N GLU A 83 -4.64 10.20 17.99
CA GLU A 83 -3.66 9.29 18.62
C GLU A 83 -3.72 7.86 18.06
N HIS A 84 -4.92 7.37 17.75
CA HIS A 84 -5.18 6.02 17.27
C HIS A 84 -5.19 5.89 15.75
N GLU A 85 -4.94 6.99 15.03
CA GLU A 85 -4.88 7.00 13.59
C GLU A 85 -3.45 6.77 13.08
N HIS A 86 -3.32 5.82 12.16
CA HIS A 86 -2.07 5.41 11.56
C HIS A 86 -2.04 5.75 10.06
N ALA A 87 -1.11 6.63 9.68
CA ALA A 87 -0.83 6.89 8.28
C ALA A 87 -0.09 5.69 7.67
N LEU A 88 -0.62 5.09 6.61
CA LEU A 88 -0.05 3.92 5.97
C LEU A 88 0.79 4.27 4.74
N CYS A 89 0.21 5.02 3.82
CA CYS A 89 0.86 5.42 2.57
C CYS A 89 0.15 6.61 1.95
N PHE A 90 0.81 7.25 0.99
CA PHE A 90 0.15 8.11 0.02
C PHE A 90 -0.22 7.33 -1.24
N VAL A 91 -1.36 7.67 -1.82
CA VAL A 91 -1.77 7.27 -3.17
C VAL A 91 -1.71 8.51 -4.06
N ASN A 92 -0.91 8.44 -5.11
CA ASN A 92 -0.83 9.44 -6.14
C ASN A 92 -1.71 9.01 -7.32
N LEU A 93 -2.52 9.92 -7.87
CA LEU A 93 -3.37 9.68 -9.04
C LEU A 93 -3.18 10.81 -10.05
N GLY A 94 -3.09 10.45 -11.32
CA GLY A 94 -2.95 11.42 -12.41
C GLY A 94 -2.92 10.78 -13.78
N THR A 95 -2.78 11.60 -14.81
CA THR A 95 -2.62 11.13 -16.19
C THR A 95 -1.23 10.53 -16.36
N ILE A 96 -1.15 9.38 -17.05
CA ILE A 96 0.13 8.72 -17.35
C ILE A 96 0.86 9.54 -18.40
N THR A 97 1.99 10.12 -18.02
CA THR A 97 2.88 10.85 -18.94
C THR A 97 4.04 10.00 -19.45
N SER A 98 4.42 8.97 -18.71
CA SER A 98 5.45 8.01 -19.10
C SER A 98 5.17 6.64 -18.47
N ALA A 99 5.36 5.58 -19.24
CA ALA A 99 5.24 4.21 -18.74
C ALA A 99 6.64 3.69 -18.39
N LYS A 100 6.77 3.10 -17.21
CA LYS A 100 7.98 2.34 -16.84
C LYS A 100 7.71 0.86 -17.13
N PRO A 101 8.74 0.09 -17.50
CA PRO A 101 8.58 -1.36 -17.62
C PRO A 101 8.14 -1.93 -16.26
N PRO A 102 7.27 -2.96 -16.26
CA PRO A 102 6.87 -3.59 -15.03
C PRO A 102 8.09 -4.19 -14.31
N PRO A 103 8.21 -4.05 -12.99
CA PRO A 103 9.26 -4.72 -12.24
C PRO A 103 9.06 -6.24 -12.30
N ALA A 104 10.16 -7.00 -12.21
CA ALA A 104 10.11 -8.44 -12.04
C ALA A 104 9.25 -8.76 -10.79
N ARG A 105 8.36 -9.72 -10.94
CA ARG A 105 7.50 -10.21 -9.85
C ARG A 105 8.00 -11.56 -9.38
N PRO A 106 7.90 -11.87 -8.07
CA PRO A 106 8.16 -13.20 -7.59
C PRO A 106 7.19 -14.19 -8.26
N THR A 107 7.66 -15.41 -8.46
CA THR A 107 6.82 -16.52 -8.93
C THR A 107 5.92 -17.02 -7.80
N LEU A 108 4.87 -17.77 -8.12
CA LEU A 108 4.00 -18.33 -7.09
C LEU A 108 4.78 -19.21 -6.10
N ASP A 109 5.77 -19.95 -6.60
CA ASP A 109 6.62 -20.83 -5.78
C ASP A 109 7.43 -20.08 -4.70
N ASP A 110 7.65 -18.78 -4.85
CA ASP A 110 8.39 -17.98 -3.89
C ASP A 110 7.58 -17.69 -2.61
N TYR A 111 6.24 -17.66 -2.69
CA TYR A 111 5.42 -17.18 -1.56
C TYR A 111 4.15 -18.01 -1.29
N VAL A 112 3.78 -18.96 -2.16
CA VAL A 112 2.62 -19.85 -1.93
C VAL A 112 3.11 -21.20 -1.42
N ARG A 113 2.42 -21.73 -0.42
CA ARG A 113 2.62 -23.08 0.11
C ARG A 113 1.28 -23.75 0.26
N THR A 114 1.25 -25.05 0.06
CA THR A 114 0.06 -25.89 0.24
C THR A 114 0.18 -26.67 1.55
N LEU A 115 -0.84 -26.64 2.38
CA LEU A 115 -0.99 -27.54 3.50
C LEU A 115 -1.76 -28.78 3.03
N THR A 116 -1.11 -29.94 3.09
CA THR A 116 -1.70 -31.22 2.71
C THR A 116 -2.58 -31.80 3.83
N ALA A 117 -3.44 -32.74 3.52
CA ALA A 117 -4.35 -33.35 4.49
C ALA A 117 -3.66 -34.07 5.65
N ASP A 118 -2.42 -34.54 5.45
CA ASP A 118 -1.57 -35.15 6.46
C ASP A 118 -0.74 -34.12 7.28
N GLY A 119 -0.97 -32.83 7.06
CA GLY A 119 -0.34 -31.73 7.81
C GLY A 119 1.04 -31.34 7.33
N GLN A 120 1.49 -31.81 6.15
CA GLN A 120 2.76 -31.37 5.57
C GLN A 120 2.59 -30.01 4.86
N VAL A 121 3.61 -29.15 4.93
CA VAL A 121 3.68 -27.91 4.15
C VAL A 121 4.60 -28.15 2.96
N VAL A 122 4.05 -28.12 1.76
CA VAL A 122 4.76 -28.37 0.51
C VAL A 122 4.73 -27.13 -0.40
N GLY A 123 5.45 -27.15 -1.50
CA GLY A 123 5.33 -26.14 -2.56
C GLY A 123 3.92 -26.12 -3.19
N ILE A 124 3.75 -25.41 -4.29
CA ILE A 124 2.45 -25.33 -4.97
C ILE A 124 2.03 -26.74 -5.41
N HIS A 125 0.79 -27.14 -5.06
CA HIS A 125 0.25 -28.40 -5.51
C HIS A 125 0.06 -28.39 -7.04
N PRO A 126 0.44 -29.46 -7.78
CA PRO A 126 0.37 -29.50 -9.24
C PRO A 126 -1.00 -29.13 -9.82
N ASP A 127 -2.09 -29.50 -9.14
CA ASP A 127 -3.46 -29.20 -9.56
C ASP A 127 -3.79 -27.71 -9.56
N ILE A 128 -3.06 -26.88 -8.77
CA ILE A 128 -3.24 -25.42 -8.73
C ILE A 128 -2.54 -24.74 -9.92
N GLN A 129 -1.44 -25.34 -10.41
CA GLN A 129 -0.68 -24.79 -11.55
C GLN A 129 -1.41 -24.97 -12.88
N THR A 130 -2.34 -25.91 -12.97
CA THR A 130 -3.06 -26.25 -14.21
C THR A 130 -4.49 -25.72 -14.27
N ALA A 131 -4.94 -24.94 -13.28
CA ALA A 131 -6.24 -24.30 -13.32
C ALA A 131 -6.27 -23.25 -14.45
N PRO A 132 -7.30 -23.24 -15.32
CA PRO A 132 -7.41 -22.35 -16.45
C PRO A 132 -7.60 -20.87 -16.05
#